data_9ac90a4a60644aecf0eec7a49844abca
#
_entry.id   9ac90a4a60644aecf0eec7a49844abca
#
_cell.length_a   1.000
_cell.length_b   1.000
_cell.length_c   1.000
_cell.angle_alpha   90.00
_cell.angle_beta   90.00
_cell.angle_gamma   90.00
#
_symmetry.space_group_name_H-M   'P 1'
#
loop_
_entity.id
_entity.type
_entity.pdbx_description
1 polymer ?
#
loop_
_entity_poly.entity_id
_entity_poly.type
_entity_poly.pdbx_seq_one_letter_code
_entity_poly.pdbx_strand_id
1 'polypeptide(L)'
;MIRYSIIATGSKGNAVKIDDILIDCGVSFKKLKDVYKYIRLVLLTHEHSDHFRPSTIRKLAAERPTLRFGCCRWMVPKLIDCGVSPTQIDVYDIGKRYDYKVFALSPIKLYHDVPNCGYRLYFGRKRVLYATDTRTMEGISAK
;
A
#
# COMPACT_ATOMS: atom_id res chain seq x y z
N MET A 1 -16.26 11.05 6.68
CA MET A 1 -16.19 10.96 5.20
C MET A 1 -14.83 10.44 4.77
N ILE A 2 -14.81 9.48 3.86
CA ILE A 2 -13.56 8.97 3.30
C ILE A 2 -13.16 9.87 2.15
N ARG A 3 -11.92 10.36 2.17
CA ARG A 3 -11.35 11.16 1.08
C ARG A 3 -10.34 10.31 0.34
N TYR A 4 -10.45 10.30 -0.97
CA TYR A 4 -9.46 9.61 -1.78
C TYR A 4 -9.06 10.45 -2.97
N SER A 5 -7.82 10.25 -3.44
CA SER A 5 -7.33 10.84 -4.67
C SER A 5 -6.41 9.86 -5.37
N ILE A 6 -6.55 9.82 -6.69
CA ILE A 6 -5.68 9.01 -7.53
C ILE A 6 -4.49 9.89 -7.90
N ILE A 7 -3.31 9.55 -7.38
CA ILE A 7 -2.08 10.28 -7.70
C ILE A 7 -1.61 9.87 -9.09
N ALA A 8 -1.65 8.55 -9.37
CA ALA A 8 -1.34 8.01 -10.68
C ALA A 8 -1.93 6.61 -10.83
N THR A 9 -2.27 6.21 -12.05
CA THR A 9 -2.66 4.85 -12.41
C THR A 9 -2.07 4.49 -13.77
N GLY A 10 -1.85 3.20 -14.00
CA GLY A 10 -1.40 2.68 -15.28
C GLY A 10 0.00 2.12 -15.26
N SER A 11 0.51 1.75 -16.43
CA SER A 11 1.79 1.08 -16.58
C SER A 11 3.01 1.96 -16.24
N LYS A 12 2.81 3.27 -16.15
CA LYS A 12 3.89 4.22 -15.82
C LYS A 12 4.00 4.51 -14.33
N GLY A 13 3.04 4.07 -13.53
CA GLY A 13 3.09 4.23 -12.09
C GLY A 13 1.71 4.25 -11.46
N ASN A 14 1.62 3.67 -10.26
CA ASN A 14 0.38 3.59 -9.51
C ASN A 14 0.61 4.09 -8.09
N ALA A 15 -0.27 4.97 -7.64
CA ALA A 15 -0.31 5.46 -6.27
C ALA A 15 -1.69 6.05 -6.01
N VAL A 16 -2.37 5.57 -4.98
CA VAL A 16 -3.71 6.02 -4.60
C VAL A 16 -3.68 6.42 -3.14
N LYS A 17 -4.19 7.60 -2.83
CA LYS A 17 -4.28 8.09 -1.46
C LYS A 17 -5.73 7.95 -0.98
N ILE A 18 -5.90 7.27 0.15
CA ILE A 18 -7.20 7.14 0.82
C ILE A 18 -7.00 7.67 2.24
N ASP A 19 -7.61 8.81 2.56
CA ASP A 19 -7.34 9.56 3.79
C ASP A 19 -5.83 9.79 3.95
N ASP A 20 -5.20 9.26 4.99
CA ASP A 20 -3.77 9.37 5.24
C ASP A 20 -2.99 8.09 4.87
N ILE A 21 -3.62 7.22 4.07
CA ILE A 21 -3.03 5.98 3.59
C ILE A 21 -2.66 6.12 2.13
N LEU A 22 -1.43 5.78 1.78
CA LEU A 22 -0.99 5.66 0.39
C LEU A 22 -0.95 4.19 0.02
N ILE A 23 -1.64 3.80 -1.04
CA ILE A 23 -1.62 2.42 -1.53
C ILE A 23 -0.81 2.38 -2.82
N ASP A 24 0.25 1.61 -2.79
CA ASP A 24 1.30 1.51 -3.78
C ASP A 24 2.08 2.80 -3.97
N CYS A 25 3.29 2.66 -4.44
CA CYS A 25 4.22 3.77 -4.58
C CYS A 25 5.11 3.52 -5.80
N GLY A 26 4.49 3.51 -6.97
CA GLY A 26 5.16 3.34 -8.26
C GLY A 26 5.45 4.66 -8.96
N VAL A 27 5.50 5.76 -8.22
CA VAL A 27 5.67 7.11 -8.75
C VAL A 27 6.93 7.76 -8.21
N SER A 28 7.39 8.82 -8.89
CA SER A 28 8.52 9.61 -8.38
C SER A 28 8.14 10.36 -7.11
N PHE A 29 9.11 10.66 -6.28
CA PHE A 29 8.90 11.42 -5.05
C PHE A 29 8.25 12.77 -5.33
N LYS A 30 8.61 13.39 -6.45
CA LYS A 30 8.05 14.66 -6.88
C LYS A 30 6.51 14.63 -6.95
N LYS A 31 5.94 13.53 -7.37
CA LYS A 31 4.47 13.38 -7.43
C LYS A 31 3.82 13.29 -6.06
N LEU A 32 4.59 12.99 -5.02
CA LEU A 32 4.10 12.92 -3.64
C LEU A 32 4.39 14.18 -2.85
N LYS A 33 5.03 15.17 -3.47
CA LYS A 33 5.53 16.39 -2.82
C LYS A 33 4.49 17.08 -1.93
N ASP A 34 3.25 17.17 -2.39
CA ASP A 34 2.20 17.88 -1.66
C ASP A 34 1.47 17.03 -0.63
N VAL A 35 1.71 15.72 -0.60
CA VAL A 35 0.95 14.81 0.26
C VAL A 35 1.79 14.00 1.23
N TYR A 36 3.10 13.83 0.98
CA TYR A 36 3.91 12.85 1.73
C TYR A 36 3.99 13.15 3.24
N LYS A 37 3.87 14.41 3.63
CA LYS A 37 3.91 14.80 5.05
C LYS A 37 2.65 14.39 5.82
N TYR A 38 1.57 14.13 5.10
CA TYR A 38 0.26 13.80 5.68
C TYR A 38 -0.05 12.31 5.61
N ILE A 39 0.83 11.52 5.02
CA ILE A 39 0.66 10.07 4.93
C ILE A 39 1.20 9.44 6.21
N ARG A 40 0.44 8.52 6.79
CA ARG A 40 0.84 7.78 8.00
C ARG A 40 1.16 6.33 7.72
N LEU A 41 0.63 5.77 6.65
CA LEU A 41 0.81 4.37 6.29
C LEU A 41 0.92 4.25 4.78
N VAL A 42 1.93 3.53 4.32
CA VAL A 42 2.08 3.14 2.91
C VAL A 42 1.81 1.65 2.82
N LEU A 43 0.80 1.27 2.03
CA LEU A 43 0.46 -0.13 1.79
C LEU A 43 1.02 -0.55 0.43
N LEU A 44 1.69 -1.70 0.39
CA LEU A 44 2.31 -2.20 -0.83
C LEU A 44 1.70 -3.53 -1.22
N THR A 45 1.45 -3.71 -2.51
CA THR A 45 0.75 -4.89 -3.05
C THR A 45 1.70 -5.91 -3.63
N HIS A 46 2.62 -5.50 -4.51
CA HIS A 46 3.56 -6.42 -5.17
C HIS A 46 4.79 -5.66 -5.69
N GLU A 47 5.74 -6.41 -6.26
CA GLU A 47 7.08 -5.90 -6.56
C GLU A 47 7.24 -5.20 -7.91
N HIS A 48 6.26 -5.21 -8.80
CA HIS A 48 6.38 -4.58 -10.12
C HIS A 48 6.69 -3.08 -10.00
N SER A 49 7.55 -2.58 -10.88
CA SER A 49 8.09 -1.21 -10.79
C SER A 49 7.02 -0.12 -10.87
N ASP A 50 5.91 -0.39 -11.52
CA ASP A 50 4.78 0.55 -11.59
C ASP A 50 3.94 0.59 -10.31
N HIS A 51 4.26 -0.27 -9.33
CA HIS A 51 3.64 -0.29 -8.00
C HIS A 51 4.66 -0.09 -6.87
N PHE A 52 5.93 -0.29 -7.16
CA PHE A 52 6.98 -0.21 -6.15
C PHE A 52 8.22 0.44 -6.76
N ARG A 53 8.45 1.71 -6.43
CA ARG A 53 9.60 2.46 -6.91
C ARG A 53 10.62 2.62 -5.79
N PRO A 54 11.73 1.86 -5.82
CA PRO A 54 12.70 1.84 -4.70
C PRO A 54 13.25 3.19 -4.30
N SER A 55 13.56 4.06 -5.27
CA SER A 55 14.12 5.38 -4.96
C SER A 55 13.13 6.26 -4.19
N THR A 56 11.84 6.17 -4.50
CA THR A 56 10.80 6.93 -3.79
C THR A 56 10.57 6.36 -2.39
N ILE A 57 10.51 5.04 -2.26
CA ILE A 57 10.37 4.37 -0.96
C ILE A 57 11.53 4.75 -0.04
N ARG A 58 12.77 4.71 -0.57
CA ARG A 58 13.96 5.08 0.19
C ARG A 58 13.86 6.50 0.72
N LYS A 59 13.44 7.43 -0.13
CA LYS A 59 13.32 8.83 0.25
C LYS A 59 12.22 9.05 1.29
N LEU A 60 11.07 8.41 1.12
CA LEU A 60 9.98 8.48 2.10
C LEU A 60 10.45 7.98 3.48
N ALA A 61 11.13 6.85 3.53
CA ALA A 61 11.62 6.29 4.79
C ALA A 61 12.62 7.22 5.47
N ALA A 62 13.50 7.86 4.68
CA ALA A 62 14.51 8.78 5.22
C ALA A 62 13.88 10.08 5.71
N GLU A 63 12.95 10.66 4.94
CA GLU A 63 12.28 11.92 5.28
C GLU A 63 11.27 11.74 6.44
N ARG A 64 10.71 10.57 6.59
CA ARG A 64 9.65 10.28 7.55
C ARG A 64 9.99 9.03 8.38
N PRO A 65 10.88 9.16 9.40
CA PRO A 65 11.30 7.99 10.21
C PRO A 65 10.17 7.29 10.96
N THR A 66 9.05 7.99 11.19
CA THR A 66 7.88 7.41 11.87
C THR A 66 6.82 6.85 10.91
N LEU A 67 7.02 7.00 9.61
CA LEU A 67 6.10 6.47 8.60
C LEU A 67 6.08 4.94 8.66
N ARG A 68 4.87 4.36 8.63
CA ARG A 68 4.69 2.91 8.62
C ARG A 68 4.56 2.42 7.19
N PHE A 69 5.15 1.25 6.93
CA PHE A 69 5.01 0.56 5.64
C PHE A 69 4.37 -0.79 5.91
N GLY A 70 3.19 -1.01 5.33
CA GLY A 70 2.44 -2.25 5.52
C GLY A 70 2.46 -3.10 4.27
N CYS A 71 2.67 -4.39 4.41
CA CYS A 71 2.76 -5.30 3.28
C CYS A 71 2.61 -6.75 3.72
N CYS A 72 2.34 -7.62 2.77
CA CYS A 72 2.46 -9.04 3.00
C CYS A 72 3.94 -9.45 2.99
N ARG A 73 4.21 -10.64 3.48
CA ARG A 73 5.57 -11.12 3.78
C ARG A 73 6.54 -11.02 2.61
N TRP A 74 6.06 -11.26 1.38
CA TRP A 74 6.92 -11.26 0.19
C TRP A 74 7.53 -9.90 -0.15
N MET A 75 6.98 -8.80 0.37
CA MET A 75 7.50 -7.46 0.11
C MET A 75 8.56 -7.01 1.14
N VAL A 76 8.70 -7.73 2.25
CA VAL A 76 9.62 -7.32 3.33
C VAL A 76 11.07 -7.21 2.84
N PRO A 77 11.64 -8.20 2.13
CA PRO A 77 13.01 -8.07 1.64
C PRO A 77 13.22 -6.84 0.73
N LYS A 78 12.22 -6.54 -0.10
CA LYS A 78 12.28 -5.39 -1.01
C LYS A 78 12.34 -4.07 -0.23
N LEU A 79 11.56 -3.96 0.84
CA LEU A 79 11.56 -2.78 1.70
C LEU A 79 12.90 -2.62 2.43
N ILE A 80 13.41 -3.71 2.98
CA ILE A 80 14.72 -3.70 3.67
C ILE A 80 15.82 -3.26 2.70
N ASP A 81 15.82 -3.79 1.48
CA ASP A 81 16.80 -3.43 0.46
C ASP A 81 16.74 -1.94 0.07
N CYS A 82 15.58 -1.32 0.23
CA CYS A 82 15.40 0.13 -0.01
C CYS A 82 15.87 0.99 1.17
N GLY A 83 16.25 0.38 2.29
CA GLY A 83 16.67 1.12 3.47
C GLY A 83 15.55 1.42 4.45
N VAL A 84 14.38 0.78 4.30
CA VAL A 84 13.31 0.90 5.29
C VAL A 84 13.70 0.08 6.51
N SER A 85 13.63 0.70 7.70
CA SER A 85 13.93 0.00 8.94
C SER A 85 12.89 -1.09 9.23
N PRO A 86 13.29 -2.27 9.73
CA PRO A 86 12.33 -3.29 10.15
C PRO A 86 11.29 -2.76 11.14
N THR A 87 11.65 -1.77 11.96
CA THR A 87 10.73 -1.17 12.93
C THR A 87 9.64 -0.33 12.27
N GLN A 88 9.80 0.05 11.01
CA GLN A 88 8.82 0.80 10.24
C GLN A 88 7.86 -0.11 9.46
N ILE A 89 8.07 -1.43 9.49
CA ILE A 89 7.33 -2.37 8.63
C ILE A 89 6.28 -3.12 9.45
N ASP A 90 5.04 -3.07 8.97
CA ASP A 90 3.93 -3.88 9.46
C ASP A 90 3.72 -5.03 8.48
N VAL A 91 3.87 -6.27 8.94
CA VAL A 91 3.75 -7.46 8.10
C VAL A 91 2.38 -8.09 8.31
N TYR A 92 1.67 -8.33 7.21
CA TYR A 92 0.32 -8.87 7.24
C TYR A 92 0.26 -10.29 6.67
N ASP A 93 -0.65 -11.07 7.22
CA ASP A 93 -1.04 -12.37 6.67
C ASP A 93 -2.37 -12.24 5.94
N ILE A 94 -2.46 -12.88 4.78
CA ILE A 94 -3.69 -12.87 3.96
C ILE A 94 -4.88 -13.34 4.81
N GLY A 95 -5.97 -12.58 4.73
CA GLY A 95 -7.22 -12.90 5.38
C GLY A 95 -7.33 -12.48 6.84
N LYS A 96 -6.24 -12.03 7.47
CA LYS A 96 -6.30 -11.53 8.84
C LYS A 96 -6.67 -10.06 8.87
N ARG A 97 -7.30 -9.63 9.96
CA ARG A 97 -7.69 -8.24 10.19
C ARG A 97 -6.69 -7.56 11.10
N TYR A 98 -6.32 -6.33 10.75
CA TYR A 98 -5.38 -5.51 11.52
C TYR A 98 -6.05 -4.17 11.85
N ASP A 99 -6.15 -3.86 13.14
CA ASP A 99 -6.81 -2.65 13.61
C ASP A 99 -5.82 -1.53 13.85
N TYR A 100 -6.10 -0.37 13.24
CA TYR A 100 -5.35 0.87 13.43
C TYR A 100 -6.30 1.92 13.99
N LYS A 101 -6.58 1.92 15.24
CA LYS A 101 -7.48 2.85 15.96
C LYS A 101 -8.64 3.44 15.14
N VAL A 102 -8.33 4.23 14.08
CA VAL A 102 -9.34 4.94 13.28
C VAL A 102 -9.82 4.14 12.06
N PHE A 103 -9.15 3.07 11.71
CA PHE A 103 -9.56 2.19 10.63
C PHE A 103 -8.99 0.78 10.87
N ALA A 104 -9.43 -0.16 10.04
CA ALA A 104 -8.87 -1.51 10.03
C ALA A 104 -8.64 -1.95 8.59
N LEU A 105 -7.79 -2.95 8.40
CA LEU A 105 -7.55 -3.50 7.08
C LEU A 105 -7.39 -5.01 7.11
N SER A 106 -7.65 -5.63 5.97
CA SER A 106 -7.34 -7.03 5.72
C SER A 106 -6.72 -7.15 4.33
N PRO A 107 -5.53 -7.77 4.22
CA PRO A 107 -5.01 -8.07 2.89
C PRO A 107 -5.79 -9.24 2.29
N ILE A 108 -6.03 -9.18 0.98
CA ILE A 108 -6.70 -10.23 0.24
C ILE A 108 -5.79 -10.73 -0.87
N LYS A 109 -5.87 -12.03 -1.16
CA LYS A 109 -5.04 -12.63 -2.20
C LYS A 109 -5.50 -12.20 -3.58
N LEU A 110 -4.55 -11.78 -4.42
CA LEU A 110 -4.79 -11.51 -5.83
C LEU A 110 -3.92 -12.45 -6.67
N TYR A 111 -4.33 -12.68 -7.91
CA TYR A 111 -3.71 -13.65 -8.80
C TYR A 111 -2.98 -12.92 -9.92
N HIS A 112 -1.66 -12.98 -9.90
CA HIS A 112 -0.77 -12.30 -10.83
C HIS A 112 0.46 -13.17 -11.08
N ASP A 113 1.36 -12.77 -11.99
CA ASP A 113 2.59 -13.50 -12.28
C ASP A 113 3.62 -13.45 -11.14
N VAL A 114 3.46 -12.51 -10.21
CA VAL A 114 4.24 -12.44 -8.96
C VAL A 114 3.27 -12.44 -7.79
N PRO A 115 3.74 -12.75 -6.57
CA PRO A 115 2.89 -12.64 -5.38
C PRO A 115 2.29 -11.24 -5.26
N ASN A 116 0.98 -11.18 -5.11
CA ASN A 116 0.23 -9.93 -5.11
C ASN A 116 -0.91 -10.00 -4.10
N CYS A 117 -1.26 -8.84 -3.52
CA CYS A 117 -2.42 -8.72 -2.66
C CYS A 117 -3.18 -7.44 -2.97
N GLY A 118 -4.45 -7.42 -2.63
CA GLY A 118 -5.24 -6.22 -2.50
C GLY A 118 -5.48 -5.93 -1.03
N TYR A 119 -6.23 -4.88 -0.76
CA TYR A 119 -6.55 -4.49 0.61
C TYR A 119 -8.02 -4.16 0.73
N ARG A 120 -8.64 -4.72 1.75
CA ARG A 120 -9.97 -4.33 2.19
C ARG A 120 -9.80 -3.40 3.37
N LEU A 121 -10.29 -2.17 3.25
CA LEU A 121 -10.18 -1.15 4.29
C LEU A 121 -11.55 -0.92 4.92
N TYR A 122 -11.55 -0.80 6.24
CA TYR A 122 -12.79 -0.61 7.02
C TYR A 122 -12.71 0.73 7.75
N PHE A 123 -13.60 1.65 7.38
CA PHE A 123 -13.72 2.97 8.01
C PHE A 123 -15.10 3.06 8.66
N GLY A 124 -15.20 2.61 9.90
CA GLY A 124 -16.50 2.50 10.55
C GLY A 124 -17.40 1.53 9.78
N ARG A 125 -18.53 2.02 9.25
CA ARG A 125 -19.44 1.22 8.44
C ARG A 125 -19.08 1.17 6.96
N LYS A 126 -18.14 1.99 6.52
CA LYS A 126 -17.74 2.05 5.13
C LYS A 126 -16.58 1.09 4.87
N ARG A 127 -16.60 0.49 3.68
CA ARG A 127 -15.59 -0.46 3.24
C ARG A 127 -15.08 -0.07 1.87
N VAL A 128 -13.76 -0.16 1.70
CA VAL A 128 -13.11 0.13 0.43
C VAL A 128 -12.31 -1.10 0.03
N LEU A 129 -12.45 -1.52 -1.21
CA LEU A 129 -11.66 -2.62 -1.77
C LEU A 129 -10.68 -2.04 -2.77
N TYR A 130 -9.39 -2.27 -2.53
CA TYR A 130 -8.33 -1.94 -3.48
C TYR A 130 -7.80 -3.23 -4.07
N ALA A 131 -7.96 -3.42 -5.37
CA ALA A 131 -7.49 -4.60 -6.08
C ALA A 131 -7.01 -4.20 -7.47
N THR A 132 -5.77 -4.54 -7.80
CA THR A 132 -5.17 -4.29 -9.11
C THR A 132 -4.38 -5.51 -9.56
N ASP A 133 -4.14 -5.59 -10.86
CA ASP A 133 -3.27 -6.61 -11.46
C ASP A 133 -3.59 -8.03 -10.99
N THR A 134 -4.88 -8.40 -11.06
CA THR A 134 -5.31 -9.76 -10.72
C THR A 134 -5.94 -10.42 -11.96
N ARG A 135 -5.62 -11.71 -12.16
CA ARG A 135 -6.15 -12.50 -13.27
C ARG A 135 -7.60 -12.91 -13.07
N THR A 136 -8.07 -12.88 -11.84
CA THR A 136 -9.45 -13.24 -11.51
C THR A 136 -9.94 -12.49 -10.28
N MET A 137 -11.25 -12.21 -10.25
CA MET A 137 -11.92 -11.64 -9.08
C MET A 137 -12.64 -12.71 -8.26
N GLU A 138 -12.41 -13.99 -8.57
CA GLU A 138 -13.00 -15.09 -7.83
C GLU A 138 -12.60 -15.03 -6.35
N GLY A 139 -13.58 -15.19 -5.47
CA GLY A 139 -13.35 -15.16 -4.03
C GLY A 139 -13.20 -13.77 -3.44
N ILE A 140 -13.23 -12.69 -4.27
CA ILE A 140 -13.08 -11.33 -3.80
C ILE A 140 -14.45 -10.72 -3.51
N SER A 141 -14.58 -10.12 -2.33
CA SER A 141 -15.81 -9.44 -1.91
C SER A 141 -15.46 -8.18 -1.12
N ALA A 142 -16.19 -7.09 -1.36
CA ALA A 142 -16.06 -5.85 -0.62
C ALA A 142 -16.86 -5.85 0.70
N LYS A 143 -17.67 -6.89 0.92
CA LYS A 143 -18.51 -6.99 2.12
C LYS A 143 -17.73 -7.40 3.37
#